data_4f987b3cd3ea67a0aac02e34b69a3876
#
_entry.id   4f987b3cd3ea67a0aac02e34b69a3876
#
_cell.length_a   1.000
_cell.length_b   1.000
_cell.length_c   1.000
_cell.angle_alpha   90.00
_cell.angle_beta   90.00
_cell.angle_gamma   90.00
#
_symmetry.space_group_name_H-M   'P 1'
#
loop_
_entity.id
_entity.type
_entity.pdbx_description
1 polymer ?
#
loop_
_entity_poly.entity_id
_entity_poly.type
_entity_poly.pdbx_seq_one_letter_code
_entity_poly.pdbx_strand_id
1 'polypeptide(L)'
;VHTRRPLIIAAAVATAAFTLTGCVPNAGSGEAAALTVDSGADSCAVSADTAASGPITFTVTNSGDQVTEFYVLAENKLSIVGEVENIAPGASRDLTLVAQPGEYFTVCKPGMVGAGIGTTPFTVTGESVEANADDAEAEDAAVASYTAYVKSQAAELLPQVQEFVDAYVAGEDAEAKRLFPLARVSYERIEPTAEQFGDLDPSIDYRKPGAEAEGLPFTGFHRIEMDLWLDAAAENYPDEKIVALTPAERATLGEQLVTDITSLYDLVHSDDFTLSLSDITNGAIGLLDEIAAPDGKLPGEENEFAHTDLYDFTANVEGAQVAYEAVRDIAAAKGDEGAELTKTLDTQFAAMLELLATYGDYEGGFVDYSTVDQNARNELGAQLNALSEPLSQLTHTVLGVSAA
;
A
#
# COMPACT_ATOMS: atom_id res chain seq x y z
N VAL A 1 59.43 73.41 47.26
CA VAL A 1 58.99 74.35 46.19
C VAL A 1 58.35 73.53 45.09
N HIS A 2 57.00 73.61 44.96
CA HIS A 2 56.19 72.80 44.09
C HIS A 2 55.82 73.61 42.88
N THR A 3 56.11 73.11 41.71
CA THR A 3 55.61 73.63 40.47
C THR A 3 54.66 72.58 39.83
N ARG A 4 53.39 72.96 39.69
CA ARG A 4 52.38 72.25 38.98
C ARG A 4 52.46 72.53 37.48
N ARG A 5 52.42 71.51 36.65
CA ARG A 5 52.26 71.61 35.20
C ARG A 5 50.91 71.02 34.80
N PRO A 6 50.13 71.65 33.88
CA PRO A 6 48.86 71.13 33.44
C PRO A 6 49.05 70.05 32.38
N LEU A 7 48.25 69.01 32.50
CA LEU A 7 48.10 67.97 31.46
C LEU A 7 47.16 68.46 30.33
N ILE A 8 47.63 68.38 29.11
CA ILE A 8 46.85 68.60 27.89
C ILE A 8 46.35 67.20 27.49
N ILE A 9 45.02 66.98 27.52
CA ILE A 9 44.36 65.74 27.00
C ILE A 9 44.12 65.95 25.53
N ALA A 10 44.84 65.22 24.69
CA ALA A 10 44.55 65.10 23.26
C ALA A 10 43.49 64.00 23.05
N ALA A 11 42.30 64.38 22.63
CA ALA A 11 41.26 63.46 22.24
C ALA A 11 41.56 62.84 20.86
N ALA A 12 41.93 61.58 20.79
CA ALA A 12 42.01 60.78 19.56
C ALA A 12 40.63 60.26 19.21
N VAL A 13 40.03 60.73 18.10
CA VAL A 13 38.83 60.22 17.49
C VAL A 13 39.21 58.93 16.74
N ALA A 14 38.89 57.77 17.31
CA ALA A 14 39.00 56.51 16.61
C ALA A 14 37.74 56.30 15.78
N THR A 15 37.84 56.40 14.47
CA THR A 15 36.81 56.03 13.49
C THR A 15 36.75 54.48 13.43
N ALA A 16 35.77 53.87 14.13
CA ALA A 16 35.47 52.45 14.00
C ALA A 16 34.75 52.24 12.68
N ALA A 17 35.44 51.63 11.70
CA ALA A 17 34.82 51.05 10.51
C ALA A 17 34.03 49.80 10.91
N PHE A 18 32.71 49.89 10.99
CA PHE A 18 31.83 48.72 11.06
C PHE A 18 31.85 48.01 9.70
N THR A 19 32.60 46.91 9.60
CA THR A 19 32.38 45.92 8.53
C THR A 19 31.10 45.22 8.87
N LEU A 20 30.01 45.54 8.15
CA LEU A 20 28.81 44.73 8.06
C LEU A 20 29.20 43.41 7.37
N THR A 21 29.55 42.39 8.14
CA THR A 21 29.46 41.02 7.66
C THR A 21 27.99 40.73 7.53
N GLY A 22 27.48 40.86 6.31
CA GLY A 22 26.17 40.33 5.95
C GLY A 22 26.21 38.84 6.21
N CYS A 23 25.47 38.35 7.22
CA CYS A 23 25.03 36.99 7.27
C CYS A 23 24.16 36.83 6.02
N VAL A 24 24.67 36.09 5.02
CA VAL A 24 23.84 35.52 4.00
C VAL A 24 22.90 34.56 4.76
N PRO A 25 21.58 34.74 4.72
CA PRO A 25 20.69 33.70 5.26
C PRO A 25 21.01 32.42 4.50
N ASN A 26 21.31 31.37 5.24
CA ASN A 26 21.40 30.03 4.68
C ASN A 26 19.99 29.74 4.12
N ALA A 27 19.84 29.81 2.82
CA ALA A 27 18.63 29.38 2.17
C ALA A 27 18.57 27.86 2.30
N GLY A 28 17.75 27.34 3.23
CA GLY A 28 17.61 25.91 3.34
C GLY A 28 17.17 25.33 4.68
N SER A 29 16.51 26.10 5.53
CA SER A 29 15.61 25.52 6.53
C SER A 29 14.29 26.28 6.42
N GLY A 30 13.45 25.86 5.47
CA GLY A 30 12.06 26.25 5.48
C GLY A 30 11.50 25.90 6.87
N GLU A 31 10.86 26.87 7.52
CA GLU A 31 10.10 26.60 8.74
C GLU A 31 9.06 25.55 8.37
N ALA A 32 9.03 24.43 9.12
CA ALA A 32 8.10 23.34 8.82
C ALA A 32 6.67 23.88 8.74
N ALA A 33 5.93 23.53 7.69
CA ALA A 33 4.53 23.87 7.61
C ALA A 33 3.80 23.15 8.75
N ALA A 34 3.16 23.89 9.66
CA ALA A 34 2.40 23.33 10.77
C ALA A 34 0.92 23.30 10.41
N LEU A 35 0.35 22.11 10.32
CA LEU A 35 -1.05 21.85 10.00
C LEU A 35 -1.73 21.15 11.18
N THR A 36 -3.01 21.41 11.36
CA THR A 36 -3.82 20.70 12.36
C THR A 36 -4.81 19.79 11.68
N VAL A 37 -5.02 18.62 12.28
CA VAL A 37 -6.02 17.63 11.85
C VAL A 37 -6.96 17.37 13.02
N ASP A 38 -8.25 17.40 12.75
CA ASP A 38 -9.30 16.99 13.67
C ASP A 38 -9.91 15.68 13.18
N SER A 39 -9.56 14.57 13.85
CA SER A 39 -10.10 13.25 13.58
C SER A 39 -11.31 13.01 14.48
N GLY A 40 -12.50 13.24 13.95
CA GLY A 40 -13.77 12.96 14.60
C GLY A 40 -14.28 11.56 14.34
N ALA A 41 -15.47 11.23 14.85
CA ALA A 41 -16.10 9.93 14.59
C ALA A 41 -16.50 9.74 13.11
N ASP A 42 -16.93 10.82 12.44
CA ASP A 42 -17.44 10.80 11.07
C ASP A 42 -16.76 11.86 10.18
N SER A 43 -15.64 12.44 10.62
CA SER A 43 -14.96 13.51 9.89
C SER A 43 -13.44 13.49 10.10
N CYS A 44 -12.71 13.86 9.05
CA CYS A 44 -11.27 14.07 9.07
C CYS A 44 -11.01 15.47 8.46
N ALA A 45 -10.79 16.47 9.31
CA ALA A 45 -10.66 17.85 8.89
C ALA A 45 -9.21 18.32 9.00
N VAL A 46 -8.57 18.59 7.87
CA VAL A 46 -7.21 19.17 7.80
C VAL A 46 -7.31 20.68 7.63
N SER A 47 -6.49 21.44 8.35
CA SER A 47 -6.56 22.92 8.38
C SER A 47 -6.20 23.60 7.06
N ALA A 48 -5.53 22.93 6.14
CA ALA A 48 -5.27 23.35 4.77
C ALA A 48 -5.15 22.15 3.85
N ASP A 49 -5.46 22.35 2.58
CA ASP A 49 -5.37 21.37 1.49
C ASP A 49 -4.09 21.50 0.66
N THR A 50 -3.20 22.41 1.06
CA THR A 50 -1.93 22.67 0.36
C THR A 50 -0.81 22.99 1.35
N ALA A 51 0.44 22.62 0.99
CA ALA A 51 1.66 23.03 1.67
C ALA A 51 2.80 23.29 0.68
N ALA A 52 3.91 23.89 1.16
CA ALA A 52 5.16 23.92 0.44
C ALA A 52 5.91 22.60 0.61
N SER A 53 6.71 22.20 -0.40
CA SER A 53 7.61 21.05 -0.32
C SER A 53 8.66 21.23 0.78
N GLY A 54 9.04 20.13 1.42
CA GLY A 54 9.93 20.10 2.56
C GLY A 54 9.27 19.53 3.82
N PRO A 55 9.78 19.86 5.01
CA PRO A 55 9.21 19.37 6.25
C PRO A 55 7.78 19.88 6.49
N ILE A 56 6.85 18.96 6.73
CA ILE A 56 5.45 19.23 7.08
C ILE A 56 5.15 18.51 8.40
N THR A 57 4.54 19.20 9.35
CA THR A 57 4.06 18.60 10.59
C THR A 57 2.55 18.72 10.67
N PHE A 58 1.88 17.59 10.84
CA PHE A 58 0.45 17.49 11.13
C PHE A 58 0.26 17.20 12.61
N THR A 59 -0.33 18.13 13.36
CA THR A 59 -0.78 17.87 14.72
C THR A 59 -2.19 17.29 14.67
N VAL A 60 -2.29 16.00 14.88
CA VAL A 60 -3.56 15.23 14.79
C VAL A 60 -4.18 15.14 16.16
N THR A 61 -5.41 15.66 16.30
CA THR A 61 -6.22 15.58 17.53
C THR A 61 -7.39 14.63 17.29
N ASN A 62 -7.53 13.63 18.15
CA ASN A 62 -8.68 12.74 18.13
C ASN A 62 -9.84 13.36 18.94
N SER A 63 -10.83 13.89 18.23
CA SER A 63 -12.08 14.41 18.83
C SER A 63 -13.22 13.37 18.85
N GLY A 64 -12.97 12.17 18.32
CA GLY A 64 -13.88 11.03 18.32
C GLY A 64 -13.89 10.27 19.65
N ASP A 65 -14.57 9.13 19.66
CA ASP A 65 -14.75 8.26 20.84
C ASP A 65 -14.00 6.92 20.74
N GLN A 66 -13.36 6.65 19.59
CA GLN A 66 -12.51 5.48 19.33
C GLN A 66 -11.07 5.92 19.15
N VAL A 67 -10.11 5.00 19.34
CA VAL A 67 -8.72 5.21 18.90
C VAL A 67 -8.72 5.50 17.41
N THR A 68 -7.88 6.40 16.94
CA THR A 68 -7.78 6.77 15.52
C THR A 68 -6.35 6.77 15.02
N GLU A 69 -6.21 6.71 13.72
CA GLU A 69 -4.98 6.87 12.97
C GLU A 69 -5.16 7.98 11.93
N PHE A 70 -4.06 8.53 11.46
CA PHE A 70 -4.03 9.50 10.36
C PHE A 70 -2.92 9.17 9.39
N TYR A 71 -3.25 9.19 8.09
CA TYR A 71 -2.35 8.84 6.99
C TYR A 71 -2.22 9.98 6.00
N VAL A 72 -1.02 10.13 5.46
CA VAL A 72 -0.75 10.86 4.21
C VAL A 72 -0.41 9.82 3.15
N LEU A 73 -1.27 9.73 2.13
CA LEU A 73 -1.15 8.77 1.04
C LEU A 73 -0.58 9.44 -0.21
N ALA A 74 0.13 8.70 -1.04
CA ALA A 74 0.56 9.14 -2.36
C ALA A 74 -0.64 9.30 -3.33
N GLU A 75 -0.37 9.73 -4.57
CA GLU A 75 -1.37 9.97 -5.62
C GLU A 75 -2.23 8.72 -5.92
N ASN A 76 -1.64 7.53 -5.83
CA ASN A 76 -2.34 6.24 -6.03
C ASN A 76 -3.34 5.90 -4.91
N LYS A 77 -3.35 6.63 -3.79
CA LYS A 77 -4.17 6.42 -2.58
C LYS A 77 -3.90 5.11 -1.83
N LEU A 78 -2.84 4.43 -2.14
CA LEU A 78 -2.42 3.15 -1.54
C LEU A 78 -1.09 3.30 -0.80
N SER A 79 -0.05 3.83 -1.46
CA SER A 79 1.26 4.03 -0.85
C SER A 79 1.19 5.02 0.30
N ILE A 80 1.66 4.60 1.48
CA ILE A 80 1.69 5.44 2.69
C ILE A 80 2.98 6.24 2.71
N VAL A 81 2.87 7.57 2.64
CA VAL A 81 4.00 8.51 2.72
C VAL A 81 4.35 8.83 4.16
N GLY A 82 3.36 8.79 5.03
CA GLY A 82 3.54 8.96 6.47
C GLY A 82 2.25 8.67 7.22
N GLU A 83 2.41 8.19 8.45
CA GLU A 83 1.29 7.86 9.33
C GLU A 83 1.57 8.20 10.78
N VAL A 84 0.52 8.36 11.54
CA VAL A 84 0.55 8.38 13.00
C VAL A 84 -0.60 7.55 13.54
N GLU A 85 -0.25 6.52 14.30
CA GLU A 85 -1.16 5.51 14.83
C GLU A 85 -1.53 5.75 16.30
N ASN A 86 -2.53 5.01 16.77
CA ASN A 86 -2.85 4.86 18.20
C ASN A 86 -3.13 6.19 18.93
N ILE A 87 -3.89 7.09 18.32
CA ILE A 87 -4.29 8.35 18.94
C ILE A 87 -5.55 8.10 19.76
N ALA A 88 -5.41 8.06 21.09
CA ALA A 88 -6.54 7.85 22.00
C ALA A 88 -7.55 9.02 21.94
N PRO A 89 -8.85 8.80 22.27
CA PRO A 89 -9.84 9.86 22.37
C PRO A 89 -9.37 11.02 23.25
N GLY A 90 -9.45 12.25 22.72
CA GLY A 90 -9.02 13.48 23.37
C GLY A 90 -7.50 13.71 23.38
N ALA A 91 -6.70 12.80 22.82
CA ALA A 91 -5.26 12.98 22.69
C ALA A 91 -4.88 13.66 21.37
N SER A 92 -3.65 14.17 21.31
CA SER A 92 -3.03 14.69 20.08
C SER A 92 -1.65 14.06 19.91
N ARG A 93 -1.28 13.81 18.64
CA ARG A 93 0.05 13.35 18.24
C ARG A 93 0.51 14.12 16.99
N ASP A 94 1.81 14.25 16.83
CA ASP A 94 2.41 14.89 15.66
C ASP A 94 2.91 13.83 14.67
N LEU A 95 2.56 14.01 13.39
CA LEU A 95 3.19 13.37 12.24
C LEU A 95 4.06 14.39 11.54
N THR A 96 5.37 14.14 11.47
CA THR A 96 6.29 14.97 10.70
C THR A 96 6.89 14.16 9.56
N LEU A 97 6.78 14.68 8.35
CA LEU A 97 7.34 14.06 7.14
C LEU A 97 7.99 15.11 6.24
N VAL A 98 8.82 14.68 5.31
CA VAL A 98 9.38 15.55 4.25
C VAL A 98 8.68 15.22 2.96
N ALA A 99 7.83 16.15 2.48
CA ALA A 99 7.05 15.94 1.26
C ALA A 99 7.72 16.55 0.02
N GLN A 100 7.73 15.81 -1.06
CA GLN A 100 8.09 16.27 -2.40
C GLN A 100 6.91 17.03 -3.05
N PRO A 101 7.13 17.89 -4.04
CA PRO A 101 6.03 18.45 -4.82
C PRO A 101 5.20 17.35 -5.48
N GLY A 102 3.89 17.38 -5.31
CA GLY A 102 3.00 16.35 -5.86
C GLY A 102 1.58 16.41 -5.28
N GLU A 103 0.76 15.50 -5.76
CA GLU A 103 -0.58 15.27 -5.26
C GLU A 103 -0.56 14.15 -4.23
N TYR A 104 -1.23 14.37 -3.13
CA TYR A 104 -1.34 13.45 -1.99
C TYR A 104 -2.80 13.37 -1.56
N PHE A 105 -3.08 12.46 -0.65
CA PHE A 105 -4.36 12.37 0.03
C PHE A 105 -4.16 12.24 1.53
N THR A 106 -5.09 12.80 2.31
CA THR A 106 -5.13 12.63 3.76
C THR A 106 -6.37 11.84 4.14
N VAL A 107 -6.26 10.97 5.13
CA VAL A 107 -7.37 10.13 5.62
C VAL A 107 -7.21 9.87 7.11
N CYS A 108 -8.33 9.86 7.86
CA CYS A 108 -8.37 9.39 9.24
C CYS A 108 -9.02 8.00 9.31
N LYS A 109 -8.58 7.16 10.25
CA LYS A 109 -9.10 5.79 10.42
C LYS A 109 -9.58 5.56 11.86
N PRO A 110 -10.79 6.06 12.23
CA PRO A 110 -11.37 5.78 13.54
C PRO A 110 -11.63 4.28 13.72
N GLY A 111 -11.24 3.75 14.88
CA GLY A 111 -11.35 2.33 15.17
C GLY A 111 -10.25 1.48 14.56
N MET A 112 -9.33 2.06 13.78
CA MET A 112 -8.15 1.40 13.19
C MET A 112 -8.50 0.27 12.19
N VAL A 113 -9.72 0.26 11.65
CA VAL A 113 -10.19 -0.73 10.66
C VAL A 113 -10.95 -0.05 9.51
N GLY A 114 -11.03 -0.74 8.37
CA GLY A 114 -11.69 -0.24 7.17
C GLY A 114 -10.86 0.78 6.39
N ALA A 115 -11.42 1.30 5.30
CA ALA A 115 -10.76 2.23 4.39
C ALA A 115 -10.51 3.65 4.97
N GLY A 116 -11.00 3.90 6.20
CA GLY A 116 -10.93 5.24 6.80
C GLY A 116 -12.03 6.18 6.31
N ILE A 117 -11.97 7.43 6.78
CA ILE A 117 -12.97 8.47 6.50
C ILE A 117 -12.30 9.77 6.08
N GLY A 118 -13.04 10.58 5.33
CA GLY A 118 -12.65 11.94 4.98
C GLY A 118 -11.43 12.01 4.07
N THR A 119 -11.23 11.01 3.20
CA THR A 119 -10.15 11.05 2.20
C THR A 119 -10.26 12.31 1.36
N THR A 120 -9.25 13.19 1.49
CA THR A 120 -9.26 14.54 0.90
C THR A 120 -7.96 14.79 0.14
N PRO A 121 -8.01 15.36 -1.08
CA PRO A 121 -6.81 15.76 -1.81
C PRO A 121 -5.97 16.77 -1.01
N PHE A 122 -4.65 16.60 -1.08
CA PHE A 122 -3.67 17.46 -0.46
C PHE A 122 -2.52 17.70 -1.44
N THR A 123 -2.27 18.95 -1.82
CA THR A 123 -1.27 19.30 -2.84
C THR A 123 -0.03 19.90 -2.20
N VAL A 124 1.14 19.37 -2.53
CA VAL A 124 2.43 19.93 -2.14
C VAL A 124 3.04 20.64 -3.33
N THR A 125 3.42 21.93 -3.16
CA THR A 125 3.96 22.78 -4.21
C THR A 125 5.35 23.30 -3.85
N GLY A 126 6.18 23.56 -4.85
CA GLY A 126 7.53 24.09 -4.65
C GLY A 126 8.56 23.40 -5.52
N GLU A 127 9.83 23.49 -5.14
CA GLU A 127 10.92 22.76 -5.76
C GLU A 127 11.15 21.43 -5.04
N SER A 128 11.68 20.42 -5.74
CA SER A 128 12.05 19.15 -5.14
C SER A 128 13.08 19.35 -4.03
N VAL A 129 12.91 18.63 -2.92
CA VAL A 129 13.82 18.64 -1.78
C VAL A 129 14.81 17.49 -1.99
N GLU A 130 16.11 17.80 -1.91
CA GLU A 130 17.13 16.75 -1.95
C GLU A 130 17.01 15.87 -0.70
N ALA A 131 16.85 14.56 -0.90
CA ALA A 131 16.93 13.60 0.18
C ALA A 131 18.39 13.47 0.62
N ASN A 132 18.69 13.94 1.84
CA ASN A 132 20.02 13.76 2.46
C ASN A 132 20.04 12.54 3.39
N ALA A 133 19.18 11.54 3.14
CA ALA A 133 19.17 10.33 3.94
C ALA A 133 20.44 9.50 3.67
N ASP A 134 21.10 9.02 4.73
CA ASP A 134 22.06 7.93 4.66
C ASP A 134 21.33 6.71 4.05
N ASP A 135 22.01 5.87 3.24
CA ASP A 135 21.37 4.71 2.58
C ASP A 135 20.55 3.86 3.58
N ALA A 136 21.07 3.66 4.79
CA ALA A 136 20.37 2.90 5.84
C ALA A 136 19.08 3.56 6.33
N GLU A 137 19.02 4.90 6.43
CA GLU A 137 17.80 5.62 6.84
C GLU A 137 16.72 5.54 5.76
N ALA A 138 17.12 5.58 4.48
CA ALA A 138 16.21 5.41 3.35
C ALA A 138 15.66 3.97 3.28
N GLU A 139 16.50 2.97 3.55
CA GLU A 139 16.10 1.56 3.63
C GLU A 139 15.10 1.31 4.76
N ASP A 140 15.38 1.82 5.97
CA ASP A 140 14.46 1.72 7.12
C ASP A 140 13.12 2.40 6.83
N ALA A 141 13.13 3.57 6.19
CA ALA A 141 11.92 4.29 5.82
C ALA A 141 11.08 3.53 4.78
N ALA A 142 11.70 2.92 3.77
CA ALA A 142 11.02 2.11 2.76
C ALA A 142 10.32 0.90 3.39
N VAL A 143 11.01 0.18 4.27
CA VAL A 143 10.45 -0.97 4.99
C VAL A 143 9.29 -0.53 5.89
N ALA A 144 9.45 0.57 6.64
CA ALA A 144 8.39 1.09 7.50
C ALA A 144 7.14 1.49 6.69
N SER A 145 7.31 2.22 5.59
CA SER A 145 6.23 2.63 4.69
C SER A 145 5.47 1.44 4.11
N TYR A 146 6.19 0.43 3.62
CA TYR A 146 5.55 -0.76 3.06
C TYR A 146 4.87 -1.62 4.14
N THR A 147 5.48 -1.75 5.32
CA THR A 147 4.86 -2.43 6.48
C THR A 147 3.55 -1.75 6.89
N ALA A 148 3.53 -0.41 6.92
CA ALA A 148 2.33 0.37 7.19
C ALA A 148 1.23 0.11 6.15
N TYR A 149 1.60 0.04 4.87
CA TYR A 149 0.69 -0.34 3.79
C TYR A 149 0.08 -1.74 4.01
N VAL A 150 0.88 -2.74 4.33
CA VAL A 150 0.39 -4.11 4.60
C VAL A 150 -0.60 -4.12 5.76
N LYS A 151 -0.30 -3.44 6.87
CA LYS A 151 -1.20 -3.27 8.01
C LYS A 151 -2.51 -2.59 7.60
N SER A 152 -2.42 -1.51 6.82
CA SER A 152 -3.60 -0.77 6.34
C SER A 152 -4.51 -1.65 5.49
N GLN A 153 -3.95 -2.44 4.56
CA GLN A 153 -4.74 -3.35 3.73
C GLN A 153 -5.36 -4.49 4.55
N ALA A 154 -4.65 -5.06 5.53
CA ALA A 154 -5.23 -6.05 6.45
C ALA A 154 -6.39 -5.46 7.28
N ALA A 155 -6.28 -4.20 7.68
CA ALA A 155 -7.35 -3.50 8.39
C ALA A 155 -8.58 -3.22 7.51
N GLU A 156 -8.39 -2.99 6.21
CA GLU A 156 -9.47 -2.85 5.23
C GLU A 156 -10.14 -4.19 4.91
N LEU A 157 -9.35 -5.25 4.80
CA LEU A 157 -9.78 -6.61 4.50
C LEU A 157 -10.80 -7.13 5.53
N LEU A 158 -10.56 -6.87 6.81
CA LEU A 158 -11.34 -7.44 7.91
C LEU A 158 -12.85 -7.16 7.80
N PRO A 159 -13.33 -5.90 7.69
CA PRO A 159 -14.76 -5.62 7.53
C PRO A 159 -15.31 -6.06 6.17
N GLN A 160 -14.53 -6.06 5.09
CA GLN A 160 -14.95 -6.51 3.76
C GLN A 160 -15.26 -8.00 3.76
N VAL A 161 -14.41 -8.81 4.39
CA VAL A 161 -14.62 -10.25 4.54
C VAL A 161 -15.80 -10.54 5.47
N GLN A 162 -15.97 -9.76 6.55
CA GLN A 162 -17.12 -9.93 7.44
C GLN A 162 -18.45 -9.71 6.68
N GLU A 163 -18.55 -8.64 5.88
CA GLU A 163 -19.75 -8.35 5.07
C GLU A 163 -20.03 -9.46 4.05
N PHE A 164 -18.99 -9.93 3.36
CA PHE A 164 -19.10 -11.04 2.43
C PHE A 164 -19.59 -12.33 3.11
N VAL A 165 -18.99 -12.70 4.23
CA VAL A 165 -19.34 -13.91 4.98
C VAL A 165 -20.74 -13.82 5.58
N ASP A 166 -21.15 -12.65 6.06
CA ASP A 166 -22.51 -12.45 6.59
C ASP A 166 -23.56 -12.72 5.51
N ALA A 167 -23.37 -12.20 4.28
CA ALA A 167 -24.25 -12.47 3.14
C ALA A 167 -24.25 -13.96 2.76
N TYR A 168 -23.06 -14.58 2.72
CA TYR A 168 -22.90 -16.00 2.39
C TYR A 168 -23.62 -16.92 3.38
N VAL A 169 -23.42 -16.69 4.67
CA VAL A 169 -24.04 -17.51 5.75
C VAL A 169 -25.55 -17.28 5.82
N ALA A 170 -26.03 -16.07 5.53
CA ALA A 170 -27.45 -15.76 5.44
C ALA A 170 -28.15 -16.45 4.24
N GLY A 171 -27.39 -16.99 3.29
CA GLY A 171 -27.91 -17.57 2.04
C GLY A 171 -28.35 -16.49 1.03
N GLU A 172 -27.82 -15.28 1.14
CA GLU A 172 -28.02 -14.17 0.21
C GLU A 172 -27.03 -14.31 -0.97
N ASP A 173 -27.11 -15.46 -1.68
CA ASP A 173 -26.11 -15.86 -2.68
C ASP A 173 -25.83 -14.81 -3.76
N ALA A 174 -26.83 -14.03 -4.16
CA ALA A 174 -26.64 -12.98 -5.16
C ALA A 174 -25.75 -11.83 -4.61
N GLU A 175 -25.92 -11.49 -3.33
CA GLU A 175 -25.11 -10.47 -2.67
C GLU A 175 -23.72 -11.01 -2.34
N ALA A 176 -23.62 -12.25 -1.85
CA ALA A 176 -22.34 -12.91 -1.62
C ALA A 176 -21.49 -12.96 -2.90
N LYS A 177 -22.10 -13.32 -4.05
CA LYS A 177 -21.41 -13.30 -5.36
C LYS A 177 -20.94 -11.92 -5.77
N ARG A 178 -21.70 -10.87 -5.48
CA ARG A 178 -21.32 -9.49 -5.76
C ARG A 178 -20.13 -9.04 -4.90
N LEU A 179 -20.12 -9.45 -3.63
CA LEU A 179 -19.12 -9.08 -2.66
C LEU A 179 -17.82 -9.90 -2.81
N PHE A 180 -17.89 -11.12 -3.32
CA PHE A 180 -16.75 -12.04 -3.42
C PHE A 180 -15.50 -11.40 -4.02
N PRO A 181 -15.50 -10.83 -5.25
CA PRO A 181 -14.29 -10.23 -5.78
C PRO A 181 -13.82 -8.99 -5.01
N LEU A 182 -14.74 -8.22 -4.44
CA LEU A 182 -14.39 -7.01 -3.68
C LEU A 182 -13.76 -7.34 -2.33
N ALA A 183 -14.20 -8.42 -1.69
CA ALA A 183 -13.67 -8.87 -0.41
C ALA A 183 -12.23 -9.42 -0.51
N ARG A 184 -11.77 -9.76 -1.72
CA ARG A 184 -10.41 -10.26 -1.99
C ARG A 184 -9.39 -9.15 -2.26
N VAL A 185 -9.83 -8.00 -2.78
CA VAL A 185 -8.95 -6.93 -3.30
C VAL A 185 -7.83 -6.55 -2.32
N SER A 186 -8.15 -6.35 -1.04
CA SER A 186 -7.15 -5.96 -0.04
C SER A 186 -6.17 -7.10 0.30
N TYR A 187 -6.60 -8.36 0.18
CA TYR A 187 -5.72 -9.53 0.31
C TYR A 187 -4.75 -9.62 -0.86
N GLU A 188 -5.27 -9.59 -2.07
CA GLU A 188 -4.49 -9.62 -3.31
C GLU A 188 -3.42 -8.51 -3.38
N ARG A 189 -3.71 -7.33 -2.85
CA ARG A 189 -2.75 -6.22 -2.78
C ARG A 189 -1.57 -6.46 -1.87
N ILE A 190 -1.71 -7.30 -0.84
CA ILE A 190 -0.64 -7.64 0.10
C ILE A 190 -0.04 -9.02 -0.13
N GLU A 191 -0.52 -9.74 -1.11
CA GLU A 191 -0.01 -11.06 -1.54
C GLU A 191 1.51 -11.06 -1.85
N PRO A 192 2.18 -9.94 -2.24
CA PRO A 192 3.64 -9.90 -2.29
C PRO A 192 4.34 -10.29 -0.99
N THR A 193 3.62 -10.28 0.13
CA THR A 193 4.13 -10.69 1.44
C THR A 193 3.56 -12.02 1.94
N ALA A 194 2.82 -12.76 1.11
CA ALA A 194 2.13 -14.00 1.50
C ALA A 194 3.06 -15.06 2.09
N GLU A 195 4.31 -15.15 1.63
CA GLU A 195 5.32 -16.04 2.22
C GLU A 195 5.51 -15.80 3.74
N GLN A 196 5.25 -14.57 4.22
CA GLN A 196 5.33 -14.21 5.65
C GLN A 196 4.08 -14.62 6.44
N PHE A 197 2.99 -14.99 5.75
CA PHE A 197 1.73 -15.39 6.41
C PHE A 197 1.74 -16.87 6.85
N GLY A 198 2.69 -17.67 6.36
CA GLY A 198 2.85 -19.08 6.74
C GLY A 198 1.60 -19.91 6.43
N ASP A 199 1.12 -20.67 7.43
CA ASP A 199 -0.04 -21.57 7.26
C ASP A 199 -1.38 -20.81 7.06
N LEU A 200 -1.42 -19.47 7.23
CA LEU A 200 -2.64 -18.69 7.00
C LEU A 200 -2.96 -18.56 5.52
N ASP A 201 -1.96 -18.32 4.67
CA ASP A 201 -2.15 -18.17 3.24
C ASP A 201 -2.87 -19.38 2.62
N PRO A 202 -2.40 -20.64 2.79
CA PRO A 202 -3.12 -21.81 2.31
C PRO A 202 -4.56 -21.95 2.84
N SER A 203 -4.82 -21.49 4.05
CA SER A 203 -6.15 -21.57 4.68
C SER A 203 -7.12 -20.53 4.12
N ILE A 204 -6.61 -19.39 3.69
CA ILE A 204 -7.38 -18.24 3.19
C ILE A 204 -7.65 -18.37 1.70
N ASP A 205 -6.64 -18.74 0.89
CA ASP A 205 -6.67 -18.50 -0.54
C ASP A 205 -6.31 -19.68 -1.45
N TYR A 206 -5.93 -20.84 -0.90
CA TYR A 206 -5.60 -21.97 -1.77
C TYR A 206 -6.79 -22.41 -2.62
N ARG A 207 -6.53 -22.58 -3.91
CA ARG A 207 -7.43 -23.24 -4.84
C ARG A 207 -7.44 -24.75 -4.59
N LYS A 208 -8.52 -25.41 -5.02
CA LYS A 208 -8.73 -26.84 -4.80
C LYS A 208 -7.53 -27.70 -5.24
N PRO A 209 -6.94 -27.55 -6.45
CA PRO A 209 -5.79 -28.36 -6.85
C PRO A 209 -4.57 -28.21 -5.96
N GLY A 210 -4.27 -26.98 -5.48
CA GLY A 210 -3.14 -26.71 -4.57
C GLY A 210 -3.35 -27.39 -3.22
N ALA A 211 -4.52 -27.20 -2.61
CA ALA A 211 -4.85 -27.83 -1.33
C ALA A 211 -4.76 -29.37 -1.39
N GLU A 212 -5.28 -29.97 -2.47
CA GLU A 212 -5.21 -31.43 -2.67
C GLU A 212 -3.78 -31.94 -2.90
N ALA A 213 -2.97 -31.21 -3.66
CA ALA A 213 -1.56 -31.57 -3.92
C ALA A 213 -0.73 -31.60 -2.64
N GLU A 214 -1.01 -30.71 -1.70
CA GLU A 214 -0.33 -30.63 -0.42
C GLU A 214 -1.01 -31.44 0.70
N GLY A 215 -2.18 -31.97 0.45
CA GLY A 215 -2.97 -32.74 1.42
C GLY A 215 -3.56 -31.88 2.53
N LEU A 216 -3.79 -30.60 2.24
CA LEU A 216 -4.39 -29.61 3.14
C LEU A 216 -5.92 -29.60 3.00
N PRO A 217 -6.66 -29.13 4.02
CA PRO A 217 -8.09 -28.87 3.87
C PRO A 217 -8.34 -27.79 2.82
N PHE A 218 -9.30 -28.00 1.94
CA PHE A 218 -9.76 -26.97 1.01
C PHE A 218 -10.76 -26.05 1.72
N THR A 219 -10.31 -24.85 2.09
CA THR A 219 -11.03 -23.81 2.87
C THR A 219 -10.94 -22.47 2.18
N GLY A 220 -11.24 -21.40 2.88
CA GLY A 220 -11.01 -20.04 2.43
C GLY A 220 -11.94 -19.56 1.31
N PHE A 221 -11.48 -18.54 0.60
CA PHE A 221 -12.26 -17.86 -0.44
C PHE A 221 -12.70 -18.82 -1.54
N HIS A 222 -11.80 -19.62 -2.11
CA HIS A 222 -12.10 -20.49 -3.24
C HIS A 222 -12.99 -21.68 -2.87
N ARG A 223 -13.00 -22.08 -1.60
CA ARG A 223 -14.00 -23.10 -1.15
C ARG A 223 -15.41 -22.50 -1.07
N ILE A 224 -15.53 -21.22 -0.67
CA ILE A 224 -16.81 -20.49 -0.70
C ILE A 224 -17.23 -20.21 -2.14
N GLU A 225 -16.31 -19.80 -2.99
CA GLU A 225 -16.53 -19.63 -4.42
C GLU A 225 -17.14 -20.87 -5.05
N MET A 226 -16.54 -22.04 -4.83
CA MET A 226 -17.05 -23.32 -5.33
C MET A 226 -18.49 -23.60 -4.89
N ASP A 227 -18.89 -23.21 -3.67
CA ASP A 227 -20.25 -23.40 -3.16
C ASP A 227 -21.25 -22.37 -3.72
N LEU A 228 -20.78 -21.18 -4.07
CA LEU A 228 -21.59 -20.13 -4.66
C LEU A 228 -21.86 -20.39 -6.16
N TRP A 229 -20.89 -20.93 -6.91
CA TRP A 229 -20.99 -21.19 -8.35
C TRP A 229 -21.05 -22.70 -8.66
N LEU A 230 -22.03 -23.40 -8.08
CA LEU A 230 -22.15 -24.87 -8.17
C LEU A 230 -22.21 -25.40 -9.60
N ASP A 231 -22.85 -24.69 -10.54
CA ASP A 231 -22.96 -25.13 -11.93
C ASP A 231 -21.58 -25.12 -12.61
N ALA A 232 -20.80 -24.07 -12.43
CA ALA A 232 -19.43 -23.96 -12.93
C ALA A 232 -18.50 -25.00 -12.24
N ALA A 233 -18.64 -25.17 -10.93
CA ALA A 233 -17.89 -26.19 -10.20
C ALA A 233 -18.19 -27.62 -10.70
N ALA A 234 -19.44 -27.94 -10.99
CA ALA A 234 -19.81 -29.23 -11.55
C ALA A 234 -19.34 -29.43 -13.01
N GLU A 235 -19.18 -28.35 -13.77
CA GLU A 235 -18.61 -28.36 -15.13
C GLU A 235 -17.09 -28.58 -15.08
N ASN A 236 -16.37 -27.90 -14.15
CA ASN A 236 -14.93 -28.02 -14.02
C ASN A 236 -14.50 -29.36 -13.39
N TYR A 237 -15.33 -29.94 -12.51
CA TYR A 237 -15.07 -31.22 -11.83
C TYR A 237 -16.16 -32.30 -12.18
N PRO A 238 -16.28 -32.71 -13.43
CA PRO A 238 -17.40 -33.59 -13.89
C PRO A 238 -17.37 -35.00 -13.29
N ASP A 239 -16.22 -35.44 -12.79
CA ASP A 239 -16.05 -36.76 -12.14
C ASP A 239 -16.35 -36.70 -10.64
N GLU A 240 -16.61 -35.53 -10.09
CA GLU A 240 -16.92 -35.32 -8.68
C GLU A 240 -18.40 -35.04 -8.47
N LYS A 241 -18.89 -35.40 -7.30
CA LYS A 241 -20.23 -35.05 -6.88
C LYS A 241 -20.23 -33.69 -6.18
N ILE A 242 -20.38 -32.63 -6.94
CA ILE A 242 -20.52 -31.28 -6.40
C ILE A 242 -21.94 -31.11 -5.84
N VAL A 243 -22.06 -30.71 -4.59
CA VAL A 243 -23.32 -30.46 -3.89
C VAL A 243 -23.21 -29.19 -3.04
N ALA A 244 -24.31 -28.47 -2.95
CA ALA A 244 -24.40 -27.29 -2.09
C ALA A 244 -24.11 -27.66 -0.63
N LEU A 245 -23.39 -26.79 0.07
CA LEU A 245 -23.20 -26.89 1.50
C LEU A 245 -24.52 -26.62 2.25
N THR A 246 -24.69 -27.30 3.36
CA THR A 246 -25.79 -27.02 4.27
C THR A 246 -25.56 -25.66 4.96
N PRO A 247 -26.61 -25.02 5.52
CA PRO A 247 -26.42 -23.77 6.28
C PRO A 247 -25.43 -23.89 7.45
N ALA A 248 -25.33 -25.07 8.08
CA ALA A 248 -24.37 -25.31 9.16
C ALA A 248 -22.92 -25.42 8.64
N GLU A 249 -22.71 -26.03 7.47
CA GLU A 249 -21.38 -26.10 6.82
C GLU A 249 -20.96 -24.71 6.31
N ARG A 250 -21.86 -23.93 5.72
CA ARG A 250 -21.60 -22.53 5.34
C ARG A 250 -21.19 -21.68 6.56
N ALA A 251 -21.92 -21.82 7.66
CA ALA A 251 -21.57 -21.10 8.90
C ALA A 251 -20.16 -21.47 9.38
N THR A 252 -19.82 -22.77 9.40
CA THR A 252 -18.50 -23.22 9.82
C THR A 252 -17.39 -22.70 8.91
N LEU A 253 -17.60 -22.74 7.58
CA LEU A 253 -16.61 -22.29 6.60
C LEU A 253 -16.43 -20.76 6.66
N GLY A 254 -17.53 -20.00 6.78
CA GLY A 254 -17.47 -18.56 6.93
C GLY A 254 -16.80 -18.12 8.24
N GLU A 255 -17.13 -18.76 9.37
CA GLU A 255 -16.48 -18.51 10.66
C GLU A 255 -14.96 -18.80 10.58
N GLN A 256 -14.57 -19.85 9.85
CA GLN A 256 -13.14 -20.17 9.65
C GLN A 256 -12.45 -19.03 8.87
N LEU A 257 -13.00 -18.59 7.74
CA LEU A 257 -12.40 -17.51 6.95
C LEU A 257 -12.25 -16.21 7.77
N VAL A 258 -13.28 -15.79 8.51
CA VAL A 258 -13.19 -14.61 9.39
C VAL A 258 -12.13 -14.79 10.47
N THR A 259 -11.98 -16.01 11.02
CA THR A 259 -10.96 -16.31 12.01
C THR A 259 -9.55 -16.22 11.43
N ASP A 260 -9.35 -16.75 10.22
CA ASP A 260 -8.05 -16.73 9.53
C ASP A 260 -7.66 -15.30 9.15
N ILE A 261 -8.59 -14.49 8.65
CA ILE A 261 -8.37 -13.06 8.35
C ILE A 261 -8.11 -12.25 9.64
N THR A 262 -8.80 -12.56 10.75
CA THR A 262 -8.50 -11.93 12.04
C THR A 262 -7.08 -12.30 12.51
N SER A 263 -6.67 -13.55 12.30
CA SER A 263 -5.32 -14.00 12.64
C SER A 263 -4.26 -13.36 11.78
N LEU A 264 -4.56 -13.12 10.48
CA LEU A 264 -3.69 -12.35 9.58
C LEU A 264 -3.55 -10.90 10.04
N TYR A 265 -4.66 -10.24 10.39
CA TYR A 265 -4.63 -8.89 10.96
C TYR A 265 -3.76 -8.83 12.22
N ASP A 266 -3.94 -9.76 13.16
CA ASP A 266 -3.16 -9.82 14.39
C ASP A 266 -1.66 -10.09 14.10
N LEU A 267 -1.35 -10.95 13.13
CA LEU A 267 0.02 -11.25 12.72
C LEU A 267 0.74 -10.00 12.20
N VAL A 268 0.15 -9.30 11.21
CA VAL A 268 0.81 -8.14 10.59
C VAL A 268 0.93 -6.94 11.53
N HIS A 269 0.12 -6.89 12.61
CA HIS A 269 0.22 -5.88 13.67
C HIS A 269 1.09 -6.30 14.85
N SER A 270 1.63 -7.52 14.84
CA SER A 270 2.51 -8.01 15.90
C SER A 270 3.96 -7.53 15.71
N ASP A 271 4.73 -7.55 16.80
CA ASP A 271 6.17 -7.27 16.77
C ASP A 271 6.98 -8.37 16.04
N ASP A 272 6.36 -9.54 15.81
CA ASP A 272 7.00 -10.67 15.10
C ASP A 272 6.94 -10.51 13.57
N PHE A 273 6.05 -9.67 13.05
CA PHE A 273 5.96 -9.39 11.61
C PHE A 273 7.04 -8.37 11.21
N THR A 274 7.99 -8.83 10.44
CA THR A 274 9.10 -8.00 9.96
C THR A 274 9.36 -8.26 8.48
N LEU A 275 9.57 -7.19 7.73
CA LEU A 275 9.92 -7.23 6.32
C LEU A 275 11.33 -6.69 6.11
N SER A 276 11.98 -7.16 5.07
CA SER A 276 13.24 -6.63 4.54
C SER A 276 13.05 -6.06 3.14
N LEU A 277 14.00 -5.29 2.65
CA LEU A 277 13.97 -4.82 1.25
C LEU A 277 13.89 -5.98 0.25
N SER A 278 14.55 -7.11 0.54
CA SER A 278 14.47 -8.29 -0.33
C SER A 278 13.09 -8.93 -0.34
N ASP A 279 12.39 -8.96 0.80
CA ASP A 279 11.01 -9.48 0.84
C ASP A 279 10.08 -8.60 0.01
N ILE A 280 10.21 -7.27 0.13
CA ILE A 280 9.42 -6.31 -0.64
C ILE A 280 9.66 -6.45 -2.15
N THR A 281 10.94 -6.47 -2.56
CA THR A 281 11.28 -6.49 -3.99
C THR A 281 11.04 -7.84 -4.64
N ASN A 282 11.39 -8.94 -3.96
CA ASN A 282 11.15 -10.29 -4.47
C ASN A 282 9.67 -10.63 -4.48
N GLY A 283 8.90 -10.21 -3.46
CA GLY A 283 7.46 -10.39 -3.43
C GLY A 283 6.77 -9.72 -4.61
N ALA A 284 7.16 -8.47 -4.95
CA ALA A 284 6.62 -7.80 -6.14
C ALA A 284 6.92 -8.55 -7.44
N ILE A 285 8.11 -9.15 -7.57
CA ILE A 285 8.50 -9.95 -8.74
C ILE A 285 7.69 -11.25 -8.78
N GLY A 286 7.67 -11.99 -7.66
CA GLY A 286 6.98 -13.26 -7.52
C GLY A 286 5.50 -13.15 -7.86
N LEU A 287 4.84 -12.09 -7.39
CA LEU A 287 3.43 -11.84 -7.67
C LEU A 287 3.11 -11.68 -9.16
N LEU A 288 3.95 -10.95 -9.92
CA LEU A 288 3.74 -10.85 -11.37
C LEU A 288 4.01 -12.18 -12.09
N ASP A 289 4.92 -13.00 -11.58
CA ASP A 289 5.17 -14.35 -12.10
C ASP A 289 3.96 -15.27 -11.83
N GLU A 290 3.31 -15.16 -10.67
CA GLU A 290 2.08 -15.88 -10.35
C GLU A 290 0.91 -15.50 -11.26
N ILE A 291 0.72 -14.19 -11.54
CA ILE A 291 -0.28 -13.75 -12.52
C ILE A 291 -0.10 -14.46 -13.87
N ALA A 292 1.16 -14.64 -14.30
CA ALA A 292 1.53 -15.25 -15.58
C ALA A 292 1.54 -16.78 -15.54
N ALA A 293 1.48 -17.40 -14.36
CA ALA A 293 1.56 -18.85 -14.19
C ALA A 293 0.43 -19.57 -14.97
N PRO A 294 0.63 -20.83 -15.38
CA PRO A 294 -0.39 -21.60 -16.12
C PRO A 294 -1.71 -21.77 -15.37
N ASP A 295 -1.69 -21.65 -14.09
CA ASP A 295 -2.82 -21.73 -13.15
C ASP A 295 -3.13 -20.39 -12.46
N GLY A 296 -2.59 -19.27 -12.96
CA GLY A 296 -2.78 -17.93 -12.42
C GLY A 296 -3.92 -17.13 -13.04
N LYS A 297 -3.87 -15.81 -12.77
CA LYS A 297 -4.93 -14.87 -13.15
C LYS A 297 -5.01 -14.63 -14.68
N LEU A 298 -3.87 -14.61 -15.38
CA LEU A 298 -3.84 -14.37 -16.83
C LEU A 298 -4.49 -15.51 -17.67
N PRO A 299 -4.31 -16.81 -17.37
CA PRO A 299 -5.11 -17.86 -17.98
C PRO A 299 -6.60 -17.84 -17.59
N GLY A 300 -6.96 -17.27 -16.44
CA GLY A 300 -8.31 -17.26 -15.88
C GLY A 300 -8.60 -18.48 -15.02
N GLU A 301 -7.59 -18.94 -14.29
CA GLU A 301 -7.65 -20.12 -13.44
C GLU A 301 -7.70 -19.77 -11.95
N GLU A 302 -7.59 -18.48 -11.61
CA GLU A 302 -7.66 -18.03 -10.23
C GLU A 302 -9.07 -18.17 -9.68
N ASN A 303 -10.00 -17.43 -10.22
CA ASN A 303 -11.41 -17.51 -9.86
C ASN A 303 -12.13 -18.47 -10.83
N GLU A 304 -11.78 -19.78 -10.75
CA GLU A 304 -12.15 -20.79 -11.74
C GLU A 304 -13.67 -21.01 -11.88
N PHE A 305 -14.47 -20.53 -10.93
CA PHE A 305 -15.93 -20.66 -10.96
C PHE A 305 -16.63 -19.31 -11.15
N ALA A 306 -16.08 -18.24 -10.59
CA ALA A 306 -16.64 -16.89 -10.61
C ALA A 306 -16.25 -16.10 -11.87
N HIS A 307 -15.09 -16.40 -12.45
CA HIS A 307 -14.47 -15.67 -13.57
C HIS A 307 -14.28 -14.16 -13.28
N THR A 308 -13.88 -13.84 -12.05
CA THR A 308 -13.63 -12.47 -11.59
C THR A 308 -12.15 -12.11 -11.53
N ASP A 309 -11.30 -12.83 -12.23
CA ASP A 309 -9.83 -12.74 -12.23
C ASP A 309 -9.27 -11.33 -12.46
N LEU A 310 -10.00 -10.45 -13.18
CA LEU A 310 -9.55 -9.07 -13.41
C LEU A 310 -9.50 -8.21 -12.16
N TYR A 311 -10.31 -8.52 -11.13
CA TYR A 311 -10.24 -7.85 -9.84
C TYR A 311 -8.91 -8.18 -9.17
N ASP A 312 -8.56 -9.45 -9.12
CA ASP A 312 -7.36 -9.96 -8.49
C ASP A 312 -6.11 -9.55 -9.28
N PHE A 313 -6.15 -9.70 -10.61
CA PHE A 313 -5.06 -9.25 -11.48
C PHE A 313 -4.76 -7.75 -11.26
N THR A 314 -5.78 -6.91 -11.21
CA THR A 314 -5.61 -5.47 -10.98
C THR A 314 -5.04 -5.20 -9.60
N ALA A 315 -5.56 -5.85 -8.56
CA ALA A 315 -5.09 -5.71 -7.19
C ALA A 315 -3.63 -6.15 -7.02
N ASN A 316 -3.24 -7.25 -7.65
CA ASN A 316 -1.86 -7.72 -7.65
C ASN A 316 -0.90 -6.72 -8.33
N VAL A 317 -1.28 -6.16 -9.48
CA VAL A 317 -0.44 -5.13 -10.14
C VAL A 317 -0.33 -3.88 -9.27
N GLU A 318 -1.42 -3.46 -8.62
CA GLU A 318 -1.39 -2.34 -7.65
C GLU A 318 -0.49 -2.65 -6.46
N GLY A 319 -0.56 -3.85 -5.89
CA GLY A 319 0.30 -4.30 -4.77
C GLY A 319 1.77 -4.32 -5.15
N ALA A 320 2.10 -4.88 -6.33
CA ALA A 320 3.45 -4.88 -6.88
C ALA A 320 3.96 -3.45 -7.15
N GLN A 321 3.08 -2.54 -7.59
CA GLN A 321 3.43 -1.13 -7.77
C GLN A 321 3.78 -0.46 -6.44
N VAL A 322 2.98 -0.66 -5.39
CA VAL A 322 3.26 -0.10 -4.06
C VAL A 322 4.58 -0.62 -3.50
N ALA A 323 4.87 -1.91 -3.66
CA ALA A 323 6.15 -2.50 -3.27
C ALA A 323 7.32 -1.87 -4.04
N TYR A 324 7.19 -1.67 -5.35
CA TYR A 324 8.16 -0.95 -6.15
C TYR A 324 8.32 0.51 -5.71
N GLU A 325 7.23 1.25 -5.51
CA GLU A 325 7.26 2.66 -5.11
C GLU A 325 7.96 2.86 -3.76
N ALA A 326 7.81 1.92 -2.81
CA ALA A 326 8.50 1.96 -1.54
C ALA A 326 10.04 1.99 -1.67
N VAL A 327 10.59 1.32 -2.69
CA VAL A 327 12.04 1.22 -2.91
C VAL A 327 12.54 2.02 -4.12
N ARG A 328 11.66 2.72 -4.82
CA ARG A 328 11.92 3.43 -6.07
C ARG A 328 13.09 4.42 -5.97
N ASP A 329 13.10 5.25 -4.94
CA ASP A 329 14.12 6.29 -4.78
C ASP A 329 15.48 5.67 -4.40
N ILE A 330 15.49 4.55 -3.66
CA ILE A 330 16.70 3.77 -3.39
C ILE A 330 17.26 3.23 -4.71
N ALA A 331 16.41 2.63 -5.56
CA ALA A 331 16.81 2.12 -6.86
C ALA A 331 17.35 3.25 -7.77
N ALA A 332 16.63 4.40 -7.83
CA ALA A 332 17.03 5.55 -8.64
C ALA A 332 18.40 6.12 -8.24
N ALA A 333 18.75 6.07 -6.94
CA ALA A 333 20.03 6.54 -6.42
C ALA A 333 21.22 5.63 -6.78
N LYS A 334 20.99 4.42 -7.34
CA LYS A 334 22.05 3.47 -7.74
C LYS A 334 22.71 3.83 -9.10
N GLY A 335 22.69 5.09 -9.50
CA GLY A 335 23.35 5.62 -10.69
C GLY A 335 22.48 5.60 -11.94
N ASP A 336 23.11 5.80 -13.12
CA ASP A 336 22.37 5.95 -14.39
C ASP A 336 21.51 4.72 -14.73
N GLU A 337 21.98 3.51 -14.40
CA GLU A 337 21.23 2.26 -14.64
C GLU A 337 19.99 2.18 -13.74
N GLY A 338 20.11 2.53 -12.46
CA GLY A 338 18.97 2.58 -11.53
C GLY A 338 17.94 3.63 -11.92
N ALA A 339 18.39 4.83 -12.32
CA ALA A 339 17.50 5.90 -12.79
C ALA A 339 16.76 5.53 -14.10
N GLU A 340 17.39 4.79 -15.02
CA GLU A 340 16.70 4.33 -16.25
C GLU A 340 15.74 3.15 -15.93
N LEU A 341 16.11 2.26 -15.00
CA LEU A 341 15.23 1.19 -14.53
C LEU A 341 13.93 1.75 -13.93
N THR A 342 14.05 2.69 -12.99
CA THR A 342 12.85 3.29 -12.36
C THR A 342 11.96 4.01 -13.34
N LYS A 343 12.52 4.77 -14.28
CA LYS A 343 11.75 5.40 -15.34
C LYS A 343 11.03 4.39 -16.24
N THR A 344 11.66 3.25 -16.51
CA THR A 344 11.03 2.17 -17.28
C THR A 344 9.89 1.56 -16.48
N LEU A 345 10.09 1.25 -15.19
CA LEU A 345 9.06 0.70 -14.32
C LEU A 345 7.87 1.64 -14.15
N ASP A 346 8.10 2.94 -13.91
CA ASP A 346 7.03 3.95 -13.86
C ASP A 346 6.14 3.90 -15.13
N THR A 347 6.78 3.77 -16.29
CA THR A 347 6.07 3.71 -17.58
C THR A 347 5.29 2.40 -17.73
N GLN A 348 5.87 1.26 -17.33
CA GLN A 348 5.25 -0.05 -17.53
C GLN A 348 4.11 -0.30 -16.55
N PHE A 349 4.23 0.12 -15.28
CA PHE A 349 3.12 0.07 -14.33
C PHE A 349 1.93 0.91 -14.82
N ALA A 350 2.18 2.15 -15.22
CA ALA A 350 1.12 3.02 -15.75
C ALA A 350 0.44 2.39 -16.98
N ALA A 351 1.20 1.82 -17.91
CA ALA A 351 0.64 1.19 -19.11
C ALA A 351 -0.17 -0.08 -18.77
N MET A 352 0.26 -0.88 -17.78
CA MET A 352 -0.45 -2.08 -17.35
C MET A 352 -1.79 -1.71 -16.70
N LEU A 353 -1.80 -0.76 -15.79
CA LEU A 353 -3.02 -0.30 -15.12
C LEU A 353 -3.99 0.40 -16.11
N GLU A 354 -3.48 1.19 -17.07
CA GLU A 354 -4.31 1.78 -18.12
C GLU A 354 -4.97 0.69 -18.99
N LEU A 355 -4.23 -0.38 -19.31
CA LEU A 355 -4.79 -1.52 -20.07
C LEU A 355 -5.86 -2.22 -19.25
N LEU A 356 -5.62 -2.56 -17.97
CA LEU A 356 -6.60 -3.20 -17.09
C LEU A 356 -7.86 -2.36 -16.93
N ALA A 357 -7.73 -1.03 -16.80
CA ALA A 357 -8.86 -0.11 -16.69
C ALA A 357 -9.79 -0.12 -17.92
N THR A 358 -9.33 -0.64 -19.09
CA THR A 358 -10.21 -0.83 -20.26
C THR A 358 -11.25 -1.94 -20.08
N TYR A 359 -11.05 -2.82 -19.11
CA TYR A 359 -11.93 -3.93 -18.78
C TYR A 359 -12.90 -3.63 -17.63
N GLY A 360 -12.75 -2.52 -16.93
CA GLY A 360 -13.60 -2.10 -15.81
C GLY A 360 -12.82 -1.49 -14.64
N ASP A 361 -13.50 -1.38 -13.53
CA ASP A 361 -12.95 -0.88 -12.26
C ASP A 361 -13.69 -1.50 -11.06
N TYR A 362 -13.22 -1.24 -9.83
CA TYR A 362 -13.85 -1.78 -8.61
C TYR A 362 -15.25 -1.20 -8.32
N GLU A 363 -15.54 0.02 -8.78
CA GLU A 363 -16.84 0.68 -8.56
C GLU A 363 -17.89 0.22 -9.57
N GLY A 364 -17.53 0.22 -10.85
CA GLY A 364 -18.41 -0.16 -11.96
C GLY A 364 -18.47 -1.66 -12.22
N GLY A 365 -17.49 -2.39 -11.71
CA GLY A 365 -17.25 -3.81 -11.96
C GLY A 365 -16.40 -4.05 -13.20
N PHE A 366 -15.62 -5.12 -13.17
CA PHE A 366 -14.89 -5.63 -14.33
C PHE A 366 -15.77 -6.56 -15.17
N VAL A 367 -15.43 -6.70 -16.44
CA VAL A 367 -16.06 -7.70 -17.30
C VAL A 367 -15.77 -9.12 -16.80
N ASP A 368 -16.69 -10.05 -17.04
CA ASP A 368 -16.49 -11.47 -16.78
C ASP A 368 -15.30 -11.99 -17.62
N TYR A 369 -14.30 -12.60 -16.95
CA TYR A 369 -13.06 -13.00 -17.58
C TYR A 369 -13.25 -14.05 -18.68
N SER A 370 -14.30 -14.86 -18.61
CA SER A 370 -14.64 -15.80 -19.68
C SER A 370 -14.96 -15.11 -21.02
N THR A 371 -15.30 -13.81 -20.99
CA THR A 371 -15.56 -12.98 -22.18
C THR A 371 -14.28 -12.36 -22.77
N VAL A 372 -13.15 -12.40 -22.06
CA VAL A 372 -11.85 -11.90 -22.53
C VAL A 372 -11.28 -12.89 -23.53
N ASP A 373 -11.26 -12.51 -24.81
CA ASP A 373 -10.81 -13.39 -25.88
C ASP A 373 -9.27 -13.59 -25.88
N GLN A 374 -8.82 -14.56 -26.68
CA GLN A 374 -7.39 -14.92 -26.72
C GLN A 374 -6.49 -13.75 -27.19
N ASN A 375 -7.00 -12.84 -28.02
CA ASN A 375 -6.19 -11.69 -28.45
C ASN A 375 -6.01 -10.70 -27.31
N ALA A 376 -7.07 -10.44 -26.55
CA ALA A 376 -7.03 -9.62 -25.36
C ALA A 376 -6.12 -10.21 -24.26
N ARG A 377 -6.21 -11.52 -24.02
CA ARG A 377 -5.29 -12.23 -23.10
C ARG A 377 -3.83 -12.15 -23.56
N ASN A 378 -3.58 -12.26 -24.86
CA ASN A 378 -2.23 -12.09 -25.43
C ASN A 378 -1.72 -10.64 -25.23
N GLU A 379 -2.59 -9.63 -25.33
CA GLU A 379 -2.23 -8.24 -25.10
C GLU A 379 -1.90 -7.98 -23.61
N LEU A 380 -2.74 -8.49 -22.69
CA LEU A 380 -2.48 -8.48 -21.25
C LEU A 380 -1.15 -9.15 -20.92
N GLY A 381 -0.91 -10.35 -21.46
CA GLY A 381 0.33 -11.09 -21.24
C GLY A 381 1.56 -10.39 -21.82
N ALA A 382 1.44 -9.73 -22.99
CA ALA A 382 2.54 -8.96 -23.55
C ALA A 382 2.91 -7.74 -22.68
N GLN A 383 1.89 -7.04 -22.16
CA GLN A 383 2.12 -5.91 -21.26
C GLN A 383 2.65 -6.36 -19.89
N LEU A 384 2.16 -7.47 -19.35
CA LEU A 384 2.66 -8.08 -18.12
C LEU A 384 4.14 -8.45 -18.26
N ASN A 385 4.55 -9.10 -19.35
CA ASN A 385 5.94 -9.42 -19.62
C ASN A 385 6.82 -8.16 -19.76
N ALA A 386 6.31 -7.09 -20.40
CA ALA A 386 7.02 -5.82 -20.54
C ALA A 386 7.26 -5.13 -19.17
N LEU A 387 6.42 -5.41 -18.17
CA LEU A 387 6.56 -4.96 -16.79
C LEU A 387 7.48 -5.90 -15.99
N SER A 388 7.27 -7.22 -16.06
CA SER A 388 8.02 -8.21 -15.26
C SER A 388 9.51 -8.26 -15.60
N GLU A 389 9.87 -8.08 -16.89
CA GLU A 389 11.28 -8.12 -17.31
C GLU A 389 12.14 -7.03 -16.62
N PRO A 390 11.78 -5.72 -16.64
CA PRO A 390 12.52 -4.72 -15.87
C PRO A 390 12.35 -4.91 -14.36
N LEU A 391 11.18 -5.33 -13.86
CA LEU A 391 10.97 -5.54 -12.43
C LEU A 391 11.89 -6.61 -11.85
N SER A 392 12.22 -7.64 -12.60
CA SER A 392 13.16 -8.70 -12.20
C SER A 392 14.57 -8.17 -11.84
N GLN A 393 14.91 -6.96 -12.26
CA GLN A 393 16.20 -6.31 -11.94
C GLN A 393 16.13 -5.51 -10.63
N LEU A 394 14.94 -5.31 -10.06
CA LEU A 394 14.72 -4.39 -8.94
C LEU A 394 15.52 -4.79 -7.70
N THR A 395 15.43 -6.06 -7.28
CA THR A 395 16.14 -6.58 -6.10
C THR A 395 17.65 -6.37 -6.21
N HIS A 396 18.25 -6.74 -7.35
CA HIS A 396 19.67 -6.57 -7.57
C HIS A 396 20.11 -5.10 -7.56
N THR A 397 19.28 -4.23 -8.13
CA THR A 397 19.53 -2.78 -8.17
C THR A 397 19.45 -2.19 -6.77
N VAL A 398 18.38 -2.47 -6.02
CA VAL A 398 18.17 -1.95 -4.66
C VAL A 398 19.28 -2.40 -3.72
N LEU A 399 19.61 -3.69 -3.72
CA LEU A 399 20.65 -4.27 -2.84
C LEU A 399 22.09 -3.98 -3.31
N GLY A 400 22.28 -3.39 -4.48
CA GLY A 400 23.60 -3.09 -5.03
C GLY A 400 24.43 -4.33 -5.33
N VAL A 401 23.81 -5.47 -5.67
CA VAL A 401 24.48 -6.72 -6.03
C VAL A 401 24.41 -6.92 -7.54
N SER A 402 25.50 -7.43 -8.14
CA SER A 402 25.51 -7.74 -9.57
C SER A 402 24.64 -8.96 -9.85
N ALA A 403 23.81 -8.91 -10.89
CA ALA A 403 23.16 -10.09 -11.42
C ALA A 403 24.23 -11.14 -11.80
N ALA A 404 24.05 -12.39 -11.40
CA ALA A 404 25.00 -13.47 -11.60
C ALA A 404 25.06 -13.94 -13.06
#